data_2b3ea9cbf465e2adc23967fb24280be7
#
_entry.id   2b3ea9cbf465e2adc23967fb24280be7
#
_cell.length_a   1.000
_cell.length_b   1.000
_cell.length_c   1.000
_cell.angle_alpha   90.00
_cell.angle_beta   90.00
_cell.angle_gamma   90.00
#
_symmetry.space_group_name_H-M   'P 1'
#
loop_
_entity.id
_entity.type
_entity.pdbx_description
1 polymer ?
#
loop_
_entity_poly.entity_id
_entity_poly.type
_entity_poly.pdbx_seq_one_letter_code
_entity_poly.pdbx_strand_id
1 'polypeptide(L)'
;NIIHSAYQCPYLPFPGMLVAAVSKCFPVQHAINVMGAVLLGPDYAVAIGFIIACLRNMLGTGSLLAFPGSMIGAALAGLAYSRYKTLPAAMAGEIFGTGIIGGFVAWIMATLLLGSKAVAWFFIPPFLVSTIGGSVIACLLLKTGFFKQFSSKEGK
;
A
#
# COMPACT_ATOMS: atom_id res chain seq x y z
N ASN A 1 3.06 -2.31 26.11
CA ASN A 1 3.39 -2.66 24.74
C ASN A 1 2.12 -2.83 23.92
N ILE A 2 1.68 -1.73 23.28
CA ILE A 2 0.43 -1.59 22.52
C ILE A 2 0.37 -2.54 21.31
N ILE A 3 1.53 -2.93 20.76
CA ILE A 3 1.63 -3.85 19.63
C ILE A 3 1.24 -5.28 20.03
N HIS A 4 1.59 -5.70 21.25
CA HIS A 4 1.27 -7.05 21.73
C HIS A 4 -0.22 -7.20 22.06
N SER A 5 -0.87 -6.13 22.49
CA SER A 5 -2.29 -6.13 22.85
C SER A 5 -3.21 -6.21 21.63
N ALA A 6 -2.79 -5.64 20.49
CA ALA A 6 -3.63 -5.63 19.28
C ALA A 6 -3.74 -7.00 18.59
N TYR A 7 -2.80 -7.92 18.87
CA TYR A 7 -2.80 -9.27 18.28
C TYR A 7 -3.39 -10.35 19.19
N GLN A 8 -3.67 -10.02 20.46
CA GLN A 8 -4.16 -11.00 21.46
C GLN A 8 -5.67 -10.99 21.68
N CYS A 9 -6.44 -10.16 20.93
CA CYS A 9 -7.89 -10.15 21.11
C CYS A 9 -8.57 -10.94 19.99
N PRO A 10 -8.84 -12.27 20.16
CA PRO A 10 -9.53 -13.08 19.15
C PRO A 10 -11.03 -12.74 19.01
N TYR A 11 -11.54 -11.81 19.80
CA TYR A 11 -12.96 -11.45 19.86
C TYR A 11 -13.23 -9.95 19.78
N LEU A 12 -12.44 -9.16 19.00
CA LEU A 12 -12.90 -7.82 18.74
C LEU A 12 -14.12 -7.90 17.80
N PRO A 13 -15.28 -7.36 18.22
CA PRO A 13 -16.45 -7.32 17.35
C PRO A 13 -16.11 -6.52 16.09
N PHE A 14 -16.70 -6.92 14.96
CA PHE A 14 -16.44 -6.38 13.62
C PHE A 14 -16.22 -4.85 13.55
N PRO A 15 -16.94 -4.00 14.33
CA PRO A 15 -16.67 -2.56 14.38
C PRO A 15 -15.30 -2.20 14.96
N GLY A 16 -14.84 -2.89 16.02
CA GLY A 16 -13.54 -2.62 16.63
C GLY A 16 -12.37 -3.03 15.74
N MET A 17 -12.52 -4.12 14.98
CA MET A 17 -11.57 -4.56 13.97
C MET A 17 -11.47 -3.55 12.82
N LEU A 18 -12.59 -2.99 12.39
CA LEU A 18 -12.62 -1.96 11.35
C LEU A 18 -11.92 -0.67 11.80
N VAL A 19 -12.16 -0.23 13.03
CA VAL A 19 -11.50 0.96 13.61
C VAL A 19 -9.99 0.72 13.74
N ALA A 20 -9.56 -0.44 14.20
CA ALA A 20 -8.13 -0.78 14.28
C ALA A 20 -7.48 -0.89 12.90
N ALA A 21 -8.20 -1.39 11.90
CA ALA A 21 -7.75 -1.45 10.52
C ALA A 21 -7.64 -0.05 9.90
N VAL A 22 -8.64 0.81 10.12
CA VAL A 22 -8.66 2.19 9.61
C VAL A 22 -7.59 3.05 10.26
N SER A 23 -7.32 2.88 11.56
CA SER A 23 -6.25 3.61 12.26
C SER A 23 -4.84 3.23 11.78
N LYS A 24 -4.69 2.08 11.13
CA LYS A 24 -3.44 1.63 10.48
C LYS A 24 -3.46 1.77 8.95
N CYS A 25 -4.57 2.25 8.40
CA CYS A 25 -4.69 2.58 6.98
C CYS A 25 -3.87 3.82 6.66
N PHE A 26 -2.86 3.67 5.80
CA PHE A 26 -2.11 4.81 5.27
C PHE A 26 -2.32 4.89 3.75
N PRO A 27 -3.44 5.45 3.30
CA PRO A 27 -3.72 5.59 1.87
C PRO A 27 -2.69 6.47 1.14
N VAL A 28 -2.02 7.36 1.87
CA VAL A 28 -0.97 8.24 1.33
C VAL A 28 0.19 7.44 0.73
N GLN A 29 0.64 6.36 1.38
CA GLN A 29 1.71 5.51 0.83
C GLN A 29 1.32 4.91 -0.52
N HIS A 30 0.11 4.39 -0.63
CA HIS A 30 -0.37 3.77 -1.86
C HIS A 30 -0.64 4.81 -2.95
N ALA A 31 -1.07 6.03 -2.57
CA ALA A 31 -1.16 7.14 -3.50
C ALA A 31 0.21 7.49 -4.09
N ILE A 32 1.25 7.57 -3.26
CA ILE A 32 2.62 7.86 -3.71
C ILE A 32 3.16 6.71 -4.57
N ASN A 33 2.87 5.45 -4.25
CA ASN A 33 3.25 4.30 -5.07
C ASN A 33 2.66 4.40 -6.48
N VAL A 34 1.35 4.66 -6.61
CA VAL A 34 0.68 4.82 -7.91
C VAL A 34 1.24 6.01 -8.67
N MET A 35 1.45 7.14 -7.98
CA MET A 35 2.04 8.34 -8.60
C MET A 35 3.46 8.09 -9.08
N GLY A 36 4.31 7.47 -8.26
CA GLY A 36 5.66 7.07 -8.61
C GLY A 36 5.69 6.12 -9.81
N ALA A 37 4.76 5.17 -9.84
CA ALA A 37 4.61 4.23 -10.94
C ALA A 37 4.25 4.90 -12.27
N VAL A 38 3.36 5.90 -12.22
CA VAL A 38 2.90 6.64 -13.40
C VAL A 38 3.94 7.65 -13.90
N LEU A 39 4.61 8.35 -12.98
CA LEU A 39 5.50 9.46 -13.33
C LEU A 39 6.94 9.00 -13.59
N LEU A 40 7.43 8.04 -12.83
CA LEU A 40 8.85 7.65 -12.81
C LEU A 40 9.09 6.22 -13.32
N GLY A 41 8.06 5.40 -13.37
CA GLY A 41 8.17 4.01 -13.82
C GLY A 41 8.32 3.00 -12.66
N PRO A 42 8.38 1.67 -13.00
CA PRO A 42 8.33 0.59 -12.01
C PRO A 42 9.50 0.60 -11.03
N ASP A 43 10.72 0.82 -11.50
CA ASP A 43 11.93 0.73 -10.67
C ASP A 43 11.95 1.80 -9.57
N TYR A 44 11.64 3.03 -9.95
CA TYR A 44 11.54 4.14 -9.00
C TYR A 44 10.35 3.99 -8.06
N ALA A 45 9.22 3.46 -8.54
CA ALA A 45 8.06 3.20 -7.69
C ALA A 45 8.39 2.21 -6.58
N VAL A 46 9.12 1.13 -6.89
CA VAL A 46 9.59 0.15 -5.89
C VAL A 46 10.56 0.79 -4.90
N ALA A 47 11.52 1.58 -5.38
CA ALA A 47 12.47 2.28 -4.50
C ALA A 47 11.75 3.26 -3.55
N ILE A 48 10.79 4.02 -4.05
CA ILE A 48 9.97 4.94 -3.25
C ILE A 48 9.15 4.14 -2.21
N GLY A 49 8.49 3.07 -2.63
CA GLY A 49 7.73 2.19 -1.74
C GLY A 49 8.58 1.61 -0.62
N PHE A 50 9.80 1.20 -0.93
CA PHE A 50 10.79 0.72 0.05
C PHE A 50 11.16 1.81 1.06
N ILE A 51 11.55 2.99 0.58
CA ILE A 51 11.96 4.12 1.42
C ILE A 51 10.82 4.53 2.37
N ILE A 52 9.59 4.66 1.86
CA ILE A 52 8.43 4.99 2.68
C ILE A 52 8.15 3.92 3.73
N ALA A 53 8.27 2.64 3.36
CA ALA A 53 8.09 1.54 4.29
C ALA A 53 9.16 1.56 5.40
N CYS A 54 10.44 1.86 5.07
CA CYS A 54 11.51 2.07 6.04
C CYS A 54 11.19 3.22 7.00
N LEU A 55 10.87 4.39 6.46
CA LEU A 55 10.56 5.58 7.27
C LEU A 55 9.39 5.32 8.22
N ARG A 56 8.32 4.68 7.75
CA ARG A 56 7.17 4.34 8.57
C ARG A 56 7.50 3.37 9.69
N ASN A 57 8.37 2.39 9.43
CA ASN A 57 8.83 1.47 10.48
C ASN A 57 9.70 2.19 11.52
N MET A 58 10.61 3.08 11.08
CA MET A 58 11.42 3.87 12.00
C MET A 58 10.58 4.82 12.87
N LEU A 59 9.50 5.38 12.32
CA LEU A 59 8.57 6.24 13.05
C LEU A 59 7.55 5.46 13.91
N GLY A 60 7.60 4.12 13.91
CA GLY A 60 6.67 3.28 14.67
C GLY A 60 5.24 3.27 14.13
N THR A 61 4.99 3.89 12.98
CA THR A 61 3.66 3.95 12.34
C THR A 61 3.44 2.86 11.30
N GLY A 62 4.52 2.15 10.92
CA GLY A 62 4.51 1.05 9.99
C GLY A 62 4.48 -0.32 10.66
N SER A 63 4.30 -1.34 9.84
CA SER A 63 4.42 -2.74 10.22
C SER A 63 5.42 -3.41 9.29
N LEU A 64 6.29 -4.25 9.83
CA LEU A 64 7.24 -5.03 9.04
C LEU A 64 6.51 -5.91 7.99
N LEU A 65 5.28 -6.29 8.31
CA LEU A 65 4.41 -7.08 7.45
C LEU A 65 3.96 -6.35 6.18
N ALA A 66 3.91 -5.02 6.22
CA ALA A 66 3.52 -4.19 5.07
C ALA A 66 4.66 -3.95 4.06
N PHE A 67 5.90 -4.25 4.44
CA PHE A 67 7.09 -4.03 3.63
C PHE A 67 7.02 -4.72 2.26
N PRO A 68 6.93 -6.06 2.20
CA PRO A 68 6.93 -6.76 0.92
C PRO A 68 5.67 -6.43 0.11
N GLY A 69 4.53 -6.24 0.78
CA GLY A 69 3.27 -5.89 0.12
C GLY A 69 3.35 -4.59 -0.66
N SER A 70 3.90 -3.54 -0.07
CA SER A 70 4.01 -2.23 -0.72
C SER A 70 4.99 -2.25 -1.90
N MET A 71 6.06 -3.03 -1.82
CA MET A 71 7.03 -3.16 -2.92
C MET A 71 6.42 -3.93 -4.11
N ILE A 72 5.71 -5.03 -3.82
CA ILE A 72 5.02 -5.82 -4.86
C ILE A 72 3.94 -4.98 -5.52
N GLY A 73 3.15 -4.24 -4.75
CA GLY A 73 2.13 -3.35 -5.28
C GLY A 73 2.69 -2.26 -6.18
N ALA A 74 3.74 -1.56 -5.73
CA ALA A 74 4.42 -0.55 -6.52
C ALA A 74 5.01 -1.12 -7.82
N ALA A 75 5.61 -2.31 -7.77
CA ALA A 75 6.13 -3.01 -8.95
C ALA A 75 5.02 -3.33 -9.94
N LEU A 76 3.91 -3.92 -9.47
CA LEU A 76 2.79 -4.28 -10.34
C LEU A 76 2.07 -3.05 -10.89
N ALA A 77 1.93 -1.98 -10.12
CA ALA A 77 1.41 -0.70 -10.60
C ALA A 77 2.27 -0.14 -11.74
N GLY A 78 3.58 -0.14 -11.56
CA GLY A 78 4.54 0.32 -12.57
C GLY A 78 4.53 -0.54 -13.83
N LEU A 79 4.55 -1.86 -13.68
CA LEU A 79 4.47 -2.80 -14.82
C LEU A 79 3.15 -2.68 -15.57
N ALA A 80 2.02 -2.61 -14.86
CA ALA A 80 0.71 -2.44 -15.47
C ALA A 80 0.62 -1.11 -16.23
N TYR A 81 1.14 -0.03 -15.64
CA TYR A 81 1.20 1.26 -16.32
C TYR A 81 2.12 1.23 -17.55
N SER A 82 3.28 0.61 -17.45
CA SER A 82 4.23 0.49 -18.56
C SER A 82 3.60 -0.27 -19.74
N ARG A 83 2.78 -1.27 -19.45
CA ARG A 83 2.15 -2.13 -20.48
C ARG A 83 0.93 -1.49 -21.12
N TYR A 84 0.06 -0.87 -20.32
CA TYR A 84 -1.24 -0.38 -20.77
C TYR A 84 -1.30 1.15 -20.93
N LYS A 85 -0.34 1.89 -20.35
CA LYS A 85 -0.27 3.37 -20.36
C LYS A 85 -1.56 4.06 -19.88
N THR A 86 -2.31 3.40 -19.00
CA THR A 86 -3.56 3.91 -18.45
C THR A 86 -3.51 3.97 -16.95
N LEU A 87 -4.05 5.05 -16.39
CA LEU A 87 -4.10 5.23 -14.93
C LEU A 87 -4.89 4.13 -14.21
N PRO A 88 -6.06 3.67 -14.71
CA PRO A 88 -6.76 2.54 -14.10
C PRO A 88 -5.95 1.26 -14.03
N ALA A 89 -5.06 1.01 -15.00
CA ALA A 89 -4.19 -0.16 -14.97
C ALA A 89 -3.16 -0.07 -13.83
N ALA A 90 -2.56 1.10 -13.60
CA ALA A 90 -1.67 1.32 -12.46
C ALA A 90 -2.40 1.12 -11.13
N MET A 91 -3.61 1.67 -11.00
CA MET A 91 -4.45 1.50 -9.81
C MET A 91 -4.79 0.02 -9.56
N ALA A 92 -5.20 -0.70 -10.60
CA ALA A 92 -5.51 -2.13 -10.51
C ALA A 92 -4.26 -2.94 -10.10
N GLY A 93 -3.09 -2.61 -10.65
CA GLY A 93 -1.81 -3.22 -10.28
C GLY A 93 -1.48 -3.02 -8.80
N GLU A 94 -1.63 -1.81 -8.27
CA GLU A 94 -1.41 -1.51 -6.86
C GLU A 94 -2.41 -2.24 -5.96
N ILE A 95 -3.71 -2.19 -6.29
CA ILE A 95 -4.77 -2.82 -5.48
C ILE A 95 -4.57 -4.34 -5.44
N PHE A 96 -4.30 -4.97 -6.57
CA PHE A 96 -4.05 -6.39 -6.64
C PHE A 96 -2.74 -6.77 -5.94
N GLY A 97 -1.67 -6.04 -6.21
CA GLY A 97 -0.34 -6.30 -5.67
C GLY A 97 -0.28 -6.13 -4.15
N THR A 98 -0.68 -4.99 -3.65
CA THR A 98 -0.65 -4.74 -2.20
C THR A 98 -1.85 -5.34 -1.48
N GLY A 99 -3.04 -5.23 -2.05
CA GLY A 99 -4.27 -5.66 -1.38
C GLY A 99 -4.37 -7.17 -1.25
N ILE A 100 -4.12 -7.91 -2.33
CA ILE A 100 -4.27 -9.37 -2.34
C ILE A 100 -2.93 -10.05 -2.06
N ILE A 101 -1.92 -9.84 -2.91
CA ILE A 101 -0.63 -10.52 -2.76
C ILE A 101 0.07 -10.05 -1.48
N GLY A 102 0.09 -8.74 -1.23
CA GLY A 102 0.69 -8.16 -0.03
C GLY A 102 0.00 -8.62 1.25
N GLY A 103 -1.33 -8.70 1.24
CA GLY A 103 -2.11 -9.24 2.37
C GLY A 103 -1.80 -10.71 2.64
N PHE A 104 -1.63 -11.51 1.58
CA PHE A 104 -1.27 -12.93 1.71
C PHE A 104 0.17 -13.11 2.21
N VAL A 105 1.12 -12.35 1.69
CA VAL A 105 2.51 -12.35 2.16
C VAL A 105 2.60 -11.88 3.61
N ALA A 106 1.84 -10.87 3.99
CA ALA A 106 1.76 -10.39 5.37
C ALA A 106 1.23 -11.48 6.32
N TRP A 107 0.24 -12.26 5.89
CA TRP A 107 -0.24 -13.41 6.65
C TRP A 107 0.85 -14.47 6.85
N ILE A 108 1.56 -14.86 5.79
CA ILE A 108 2.67 -15.82 5.88
C ILE A 108 3.72 -15.31 6.85
N MET A 109 4.15 -14.05 6.71
CA MET A 109 5.15 -13.46 7.61
C MET A 109 4.66 -13.37 9.05
N ALA A 110 3.40 -13.01 9.28
CA ALA A 110 2.82 -12.97 10.61
C ALA A 110 2.79 -14.35 11.27
N THR A 111 2.48 -15.38 10.51
CA THR A 111 2.46 -16.76 11.00
C THR A 111 3.86 -17.28 11.31
N LEU A 112 4.83 -17.05 10.41
CA LEU A 112 6.19 -17.57 10.54
C LEU A 112 7.05 -16.80 11.54
N LEU A 113 6.97 -15.45 11.52
CA LEU A 113 7.84 -14.59 12.32
C LEU A 113 7.25 -14.23 13.68
N LEU A 114 5.93 -14.06 13.75
CA LEU A 114 5.24 -13.60 14.96
C LEU A 114 4.43 -14.72 15.63
N GLY A 115 4.40 -15.93 15.07
CA GLY A 115 3.60 -17.04 15.60
C GLY A 115 2.10 -16.74 15.65
N SER A 116 1.62 -15.82 14.82
CA SER A 116 0.23 -15.41 14.81
C SER A 116 -0.68 -16.53 14.30
N LYS A 117 -1.75 -16.82 15.04
CA LYS A 117 -2.81 -17.76 14.62
C LYS A 117 -3.90 -17.09 13.78
N ALA A 118 -3.71 -15.82 13.39
CA ALA A 118 -4.66 -15.10 12.57
C ALA A 118 -4.73 -15.72 11.16
N VAL A 119 -5.94 -15.81 10.62
CA VAL A 119 -6.16 -16.32 9.24
C VAL A 119 -5.88 -15.21 8.21
N ALA A 120 -5.57 -15.61 6.97
CA ALA A 120 -5.26 -14.70 5.87
C ALA A 120 -6.32 -13.60 5.67
N TRP A 121 -7.60 -13.92 5.86
CA TRP A 121 -8.72 -12.99 5.77
C TRP A 121 -8.65 -11.79 6.73
N PHE A 122 -7.84 -11.89 7.79
CA PHE A 122 -7.65 -10.78 8.71
C PHE A 122 -6.79 -9.66 8.12
N PHE A 123 -5.85 -10.01 7.24
CA PHE A 123 -4.89 -9.07 6.66
C PHE A 123 -5.38 -8.45 5.34
N ILE A 124 -6.11 -9.21 4.52
CA ILE A 124 -6.54 -8.77 3.19
C ILE A 124 -7.46 -7.52 3.23
N PRO A 125 -8.55 -7.46 4.03
CA PRO A 125 -9.45 -6.31 4.04
C PRO A 125 -8.78 -4.97 4.37
N PRO A 126 -7.94 -4.83 5.42
CA PRO A 126 -7.29 -3.56 5.72
C PRO A 126 -6.31 -3.12 4.62
N PHE A 127 -5.63 -4.07 3.99
CA PHE A 127 -4.75 -3.75 2.86
C PHE A 127 -5.56 -3.28 1.64
N LEU A 128 -6.68 -3.94 1.32
CA LEU A 128 -7.57 -3.54 0.23
C LEU A 128 -8.14 -2.15 0.45
N VAL A 129 -8.69 -1.86 1.63
CA VAL A 129 -9.24 -0.53 1.94
C VAL A 129 -8.17 0.55 1.81
N SER A 130 -6.97 0.30 2.29
CA SER A 130 -5.85 1.23 2.21
C SER A 130 -5.43 1.50 0.77
N THR A 131 -5.30 0.46 -0.05
CA THR A 131 -4.86 0.58 -1.45
C THR A 131 -5.93 1.21 -2.34
N ILE A 132 -7.21 0.88 -2.13
CA ILE A 132 -8.31 1.51 -2.85
C ILE A 132 -8.36 3.01 -2.54
N GLY A 133 -8.33 3.38 -1.24
CA GLY A 133 -8.31 4.77 -0.83
C GLY A 133 -7.11 5.54 -1.40
N GLY A 134 -5.92 4.97 -1.33
CA GLY A 134 -4.71 5.56 -1.89
C GLY A 134 -4.77 5.71 -3.41
N SER A 135 -5.27 4.70 -4.11
CA SER A 135 -5.43 4.74 -5.57
C SER A 135 -6.42 5.80 -6.01
N VAL A 136 -7.52 5.99 -5.28
CA VAL A 136 -8.49 7.07 -5.55
C VAL A 136 -7.84 8.44 -5.35
N ILE A 137 -7.09 8.64 -4.27
CA ILE A 137 -6.36 9.89 -4.02
C ILE A 137 -5.35 10.15 -5.16
N ALA A 138 -4.57 9.15 -5.57
CA ALA A 138 -3.64 9.28 -6.69
C ALA A 138 -4.36 9.68 -7.99
N CYS A 139 -5.50 9.04 -8.27
CA CYS A 139 -6.31 9.36 -9.44
C CYS A 139 -6.79 10.82 -9.45
N LEU A 140 -7.27 11.29 -8.30
CA LEU A 140 -7.71 12.69 -8.17
C LEU A 140 -6.56 13.66 -8.35
N LEU A 141 -5.41 13.42 -7.72
CA LEU A 141 -4.22 14.28 -7.83
C LEU A 141 -3.66 14.32 -9.24
N LEU A 142 -3.58 13.17 -9.93
CA LEU A 142 -3.10 13.10 -11.30
C LEU A 142 -4.08 13.72 -12.31
N LYS A 143 -5.40 13.60 -12.07
CA LYS A 143 -6.42 14.21 -12.94
C LYS A 143 -6.57 15.72 -12.75
N THR A 144 -6.38 16.25 -11.54
CA THR A 144 -6.48 17.69 -11.25
C THR A 144 -5.32 18.50 -11.83
N GLY A 145 -4.36 17.84 -12.48
CA GLY A 145 -3.28 18.52 -13.19
C GLY A 145 -2.24 19.15 -12.27
N PHE A 146 -2.27 18.83 -10.98
CA PHE A 146 -1.26 19.33 -10.02
C PHE A 146 0.18 19.03 -10.50
N PHE A 147 0.37 17.91 -11.21
CA PHE A 147 1.65 17.52 -11.78
C PHE A 147 1.87 17.98 -13.24
N LYS A 148 0.84 18.41 -13.96
CA LYS A 148 1.02 18.97 -15.32
C LYS A 148 1.89 20.22 -15.31
N GLN A 149 1.88 20.93 -14.19
CA GLN A 149 2.67 22.16 -14.00
C GLN A 149 4.17 21.86 -13.81
N PHE A 150 4.52 20.66 -13.32
CA PHE A 150 5.92 20.23 -13.18
C PHE A 150 6.49 19.70 -14.50
N SER A 151 5.74 18.92 -15.25
CA SER A 151 6.17 18.37 -16.54
C SER A 151 6.35 19.44 -17.63
N SER A 152 5.66 20.59 -17.51
CA SER A 152 5.79 21.71 -18.45
C SER A 152 7.05 22.56 -18.27
N LYS A 153 7.80 22.36 -17.18
CA LYS A 153 9.04 23.13 -16.90
C LYS A 153 10.33 22.43 -17.36
N GLU A 154 10.27 21.14 -17.66
CA GLU A 154 11.44 20.39 -18.16
C GLU A 154 11.56 20.35 -19.68
N GLY A 155 10.64 20.99 -20.40
CA GLY A 155 10.61 21.05 -21.86
C GLY A 155 11.01 22.41 -22.47
N LYS A 156 11.82 23.22 -21.73
CA LYS A 156 12.45 24.44 -22.30
C LYS A 156 13.94 24.44 -22.08
#